data_41a6d80826c77b7c07a587aac1d77c9f
#
_entry.id   41a6d80826c77b7c07a587aac1d77c9f
#
_cell.length_a   1.000
_cell.length_b   1.000
_cell.length_c   1.000
_cell.angle_alpha   90.00
_cell.angle_beta   90.00
_cell.angle_gamma   90.00
#
_symmetry.space_group_name_H-M   'P 1'
#
loop_
_entity.id
_entity.type
_entity.pdbx_description
1 polymer ?
#
loop_
_entity_poly.entity_id
_entity_poly.type
_entity_poly.pdbx_seq_one_letter_code
_entity_poly.pdbx_strand_id
1 'polypeptide(L)'
;MHGHRLLALTISIAVVAGCSASRPRSAPVPLAPPDNTTEGTVVGDDRTAMEAAIDAGPTAAVPESQTTPGAGPVLAANAPDSYVVKKGDTLWGIAKVFLRDPWFWPEIWQVNSQIQNPHLIYPGDTLRLVYIDGKPRVTVSRGIAERGGAARVEPRVRSQPLEAAVTTIPYETVAAFMSKPSVLSPDQIKRAPYVLTSRDAHVVVSDGDTIYARGFAAPAALGTHYNVVHVGDPLRDPDDNRIVGYDGIFTGSGRVTRDGDPTTLLMTESARETEPGDKLFPGVSDVALDFIPSPPKIKVNGRIMAVSDGVTVIGQYQVVVINRGTRDGLSPGNVLAVYDVGGTLRDTVSHGYYGMNRLTSKTVRLPDERSGTFMVFKTFDTISYGLIMEAKDIIQVADRVANP
;
A
#
# COMPACT_ATOMS: atom_id res chain seq x y z
N MET A 1 33.04 63.74 30.51
CA MET A 1 34.27 63.85 29.68
C MET A 1 34.76 62.47 29.36
N HIS A 2 35.01 62.24 28.10
CA HIS A 2 35.74 61.14 27.44
C HIS A 2 35.00 59.75 27.43
N GLY A 3 34.79 59.04 26.32
CA GLY A 3 35.15 59.25 24.91
C GLY A 3 34.76 57.98 24.20
N HIS A 4 34.01 58.12 23.12
CA HIS A 4 33.61 57.02 22.23
C HIS A 4 34.81 56.48 21.45
N ARG A 5 34.94 55.15 21.37
CA ARG A 5 35.71 54.50 20.30
C ARG A 5 34.83 53.51 19.56
N LEU A 6 34.40 53.92 18.39
CA LEU A 6 33.87 53.02 17.35
C LEU A 6 35.02 52.15 16.81
N LEU A 7 34.82 50.85 16.80
CA LEU A 7 35.66 49.92 16.05
C LEU A 7 34.87 49.50 14.81
N ALA A 8 35.30 49.98 13.65
CA ALA A 8 34.75 49.55 12.38
C ALA A 8 35.39 48.20 11.96
N LEU A 9 34.56 47.16 11.82
CA LEU A 9 34.98 45.88 11.31
C LEU A 9 34.71 45.83 9.82
N THR A 10 35.78 45.93 9.02
CA THR A 10 35.74 45.75 7.55
C THR A 10 35.70 44.27 7.21
N ILE A 11 34.59 43.83 6.65
CA ILE A 11 34.44 42.46 6.10
C ILE A 11 34.95 42.50 4.64
N SER A 12 36.08 41.83 4.41
CA SER A 12 36.59 41.59 3.06
C SER A 12 35.89 40.40 2.45
N ILE A 13 35.09 40.62 1.41
CA ILE A 13 34.48 39.56 0.61
C ILE A 13 35.52 39.13 -0.45
N ALA A 14 36.03 37.90 -0.28
CA ALA A 14 36.84 37.25 -1.33
C ALA A 14 35.89 36.58 -2.33
N VAL A 15 35.87 37.13 -3.55
CA VAL A 15 35.19 36.52 -4.70
C VAL A 15 36.11 35.43 -5.25
N VAL A 16 35.75 34.16 -5.05
CA VAL A 16 36.42 33.04 -5.72
C VAL A 16 35.71 32.82 -7.05
N ALA A 17 36.35 33.21 -8.15
CA ALA A 17 35.95 32.88 -9.52
C ALA A 17 36.28 31.41 -9.79
N GLY A 18 35.27 30.52 -9.72
CA GLY A 18 35.37 29.13 -10.12
C GLY A 18 35.19 29.02 -11.65
N CYS A 19 36.25 28.70 -12.37
CA CYS A 19 36.20 28.31 -13.79
C CYS A 19 35.46 26.99 -13.94
N SER A 20 34.23 26.99 -14.47
CA SER A 20 33.52 25.82 -14.97
C SER A 20 34.15 25.37 -16.28
N ALA A 21 34.93 24.30 -16.27
CA ALA A 21 35.33 23.60 -17.48
C ALA A 21 34.13 22.82 -18.05
N SER A 22 33.51 23.32 -19.09
CA SER A 22 32.50 22.62 -19.88
C SER A 22 33.12 21.45 -20.62
N ARG A 23 32.72 20.23 -20.31
CA ARG A 23 33.03 19.03 -21.10
C ARG A 23 32.30 19.08 -22.44
N PRO A 24 32.97 18.79 -23.57
CA PRO A 24 32.30 18.74 -24.87
C PRO A 24 31.32 17.51 -24.89
N ARG A 25 30.07 17.79 -25.28
CA ARG A 25 29.07 16.77 -25.61
C ARG A 25 29.51 16.07 -26.90
N SER A 26 29.72 14.78 -26.84
CA SER A 26 29.88 13.93 -28.03
C SER A 26 28.61 13.97 -28.88
N ALA A 27 28.74 14.30 -30.14
CA ALA A 27 27.65 14.25 -31.11
C ALA A 27 27.23 12.77 -31.36
N PRO A 28 25.95 12.49 -31.63
CA PRO A 28 25.53 11.15 -32.00
C PRO A 28 26.03 10.76 -33.38
N VAL A 29 26.58 9.57 -33.48
CA VAL A 29 27.02 8.95 -34.74
C VAL A 29 25.79 8.62 -35.58
N PRO A 30 25.72 9.00 -36.88
CA PRO A 30 24.63 8.59 -37.75
C PRO A 30 24.75 7.10 -38.08
N LEU A 31 23.66 6.36 -37.84
CA LEU A 31 23.51 4.97 -38.34
C LEU A 31 23.33 5.00 -39.85
N ALA A 32 24.20 4.27 -40.55
CA ALA A 32 24.11 4.05 -41.99
C ALA A 32 22.83 3.23 -42.32
N PRO A 33 22.15 3.52 -43.44
CA PRO A 33 21.01 2.71 -43.86
C PRO A 33 21.48 1.34 -44.37
N PRO A 34 20.65 0.28 -44.20
CA PRO A 34 20.98 -1.04 -44.74
C PRO A 34 20.85 -1.04 -46.28
N ASP A 35 21.89 -1.52 -46.94
CA ASP A 35 21.89 -1.87 -48.34
C ASP A 35 20.84 -2.97 -48.62
N ASN A 36 19.85 -2.62 -49.44
CA ASN A 36 18.92 -3.57 -50.03
C ASN A 36 19.08 -3.57 -51.52
N THR A 37 20.07 -4.32 -52.01
CA THR A 37 20.15 -4.75 -53.39
C THR A 37 19.85 -6.25 -53.44
N THR A 38 18.62 -6.59 -53.82
CA THR A 38 18.34 -7.88 -54.42
C THR A 38 17.35 -7.64 -55.57
N GLU A 39 17.87 -7.72 -56.76
CA GLU A 39 17.12 -7.82 -58.00
C GLU A 39 16.28 -9.11 -58.00
N GLY A 40 15.09 -9.04 -58.53
CA GLY A 40 14.29 -10.27 -58.78
C GLY A 40 12.89 -10.03 -59.26
N THR A 41 12.74 -9.83 -60.55
CA THR A 41 11.68 -10.35 -61.44
C THR A 41 10.25 -9.80 -61.28
N VAL A 42 9.86 -9.03 -62.25
CA VAL A 42 8.52 -8.61 -62.62
C VAL A 42 7.70 -9.81 -63.13
N VAL A 43 6.58 -10.11 -62.53
CA VAL A 43 5.48 -10.87 -63.17
C VAL A 43 4.14 -10.38 -62.63
N GLY A 44 3.25 -9.93 -63.53
CA GLY A 44 1.82 -10.13 -63.48
C GLY A 44 0.97 -9.13 -62.70
N ASP A 45 0.33 -8.32 -63.48
CA ASP A 45 -0.83 -7.49 -63.21
C ASP A 45 -1.97 -8.30 -62.60
N ASP A 46 -2.29 -8.07 -61.32
CA ASP A 46 -3.51 -8.58 -60.67
C ASP A 46 -4.11 -7.50 -59.76
N ARG A 47 -4.59 -6.44 -60.43
CA ARG A 47 -5.28 -5.31 -59.78
C ARG A 47 -6.72 -5.61 -59.40
N THR A 48 -7.24 -6.80 -59.65
CA THR A 48 -8.66 -7.12 -59.43
C THR A 48 -8.95 -7.90 -58.17
N ALA A 49 -7.92 -8.35 -57.42
CA ALA A 49 -8.14 -9.11 -56.16
C ALA A 49 -8.01 -8.29 -54.90
N MET A 50 -7.66 -7.00 -54.99
CA MET A 50 -7.38 -6.17 -53.80
C MET A 50 -8.51 -5.22 -53.41
N GLU A 51 -9.55 -5.13 -54.26
CA GLU A 51 -10.73 -4.28 -53.94
C GLU A 51 -11.84 -4.99 -53.19
N ALA A 52 -11.78 -6.31 -53.05
CA ALA A 52 -12.80 -7.09 -52.32
C ALA A 52 -12.44 -7.42 -50.85
N ALA A 53 -11.24 -6.97 -50.37
CA ALA A 53 -10.75 -7.29 -49.00
C ALA A 53 -10.81 -6.12 -48.04
N ILE A 54 -11.37 -4.97 -48.42
CA ILE A 54 -11.38 -3.74 -47.56
C ILE A 54 -12.68 -3.60 -46.74
N ASP A 55 -13.68 -4.47 -46.95
CA ASP A 55 -14.97 -4.37 -46.27
C ASP A 55 -15.23 -5.42 -45.20
N ALA A 56 -14.19 -6.10 -44.72
CA ALA A 56 -14.22 -6.90 -43.50
C ALA A 56 -13.27 -6.35 -42.48
N GLY A 57 -13.66 -5.24 -41.84
CA GLY A 57 -12.97 -4.73 -40.66
C GLY A 57 -12.92 -5.79 -39.56
N PRO A 58 -11.76 -5.97 -38.86
CA PRO A 58 -11.72 -6.88 -37.72
C PRO A 58 -12.52 -6.25 -36.58
N THR A 59 -13.80 -6.61 -36.49
CA THR A 59 -14.57 -6.43 -35.25
C THR A 59 -14.14 -7.55 -34.29
N ALA A 60 -12.91 -7.46 -33.83
CA ALA A 60 -12.53 -8.10 -32.59
C ALA A 60 -12.64 -7.01 -31.52
N ALA A 61 -13.86 -6.75 -31.07
CA ALA A 61 -14.08 -6.12 -29.78
C ALA A 61 -13.44 -7.03 -28.74
N VAL A 62 -12.26 -6.65 -28.26
CA VAL A 62 -11.74 -7.11 -26.98
C VAL A 62 -12.82 -6.71 -25.97
N PRO A 63 -13.46 -7.64 -25.23
CA PRO A 63 -14.43 -7.23 -24.24
C PRO A 63 -13.68 -6.43 -23.17
N GLU A 64 -13.88 -5.13 -23.18
CA GLU A 64 -13.61 -4.30 -21.99
C GLU A 64 -14.37 -4.93 -20.84
N SER A 65 -13.63 -5.57 -19.94
CA SER A 65 -14.18 -6.09 -18.70
C SER A 65 -14.57 -4.90 -17.83
N GLN A 66 -15.69 -4.28 -18.15
CA GLN A 66 -16.38 -3.38 -17.24
C GLN A 66 -16.82 -4.24 -16.07
N THR A 67 -16.10 -4.13 -14.94
CA THR A 67 -16.52 -4.71 -13.69
C THR A 67 -17.76 -3.94 -13.25
N THR A 68 -18.93 -4.48 -13.59
CA THR A 68 -20.22 -3.95 -13.13
C THR A 68 -20.26 -4.11 -11.60
N PRO A 69 -20.48 -3.05 -10.81
CA PRO A 69 -20.68 -3.17 -9.37
C PRO A 69 -21.86 -4.10 -9.11
N GLY A 70 -21.60 -5.27 -8.53
CA GLY A 70 -22.62 -6.29 -8.24
C GLY A 70 -22.43 -7.63 -8.95
N ALA A 71 -21.41 -7.80 -9.79
CA ALA A 71 -21.06 -9.12 -10.29
C ALA A 71 -20.47 -9.97 -9.16
N GLY A 72 -21.05 -11.15 -8.91
CA GLY A 72 -20.54 -12.13 -7.96
C GLY A 72 -19.16 -12.67 -8.33
N PRO A 73 -18.60 -13.62 -7.56
CA PRO A 73 -17.26 -14.14 -7.77
C PRO A 73 -17.10 -14.75 -9.16
N VAL A 74 -16.12 -14.23 -9.90
CA VAL A 74 -15.75 -14.73 -11.24
C VAL A 74 -14.45 -15.52 -11.11
N LEU A 75 -14.44 -16.75 -11.63
CA LEU A 75 -13.24 -17.58 -11.63
C LEU A 75 -12.13 -16.99 -12.51
N ALA A 76 -10.88 -17.21 -12.10
CA ALA A 76 -9.73 -16.94 -12.95
C ALA A 76 -9.75 -17.83 -14.18
N ALA A 77 -9.25 -17.33 -15.31
CA ALA A 77 -9.23 -18.07 -16.58
C ALA A 77 -8.50 -19.43 -16.49
N ASN A 78 -7.53 -19.53 -15.59
CA ASN A 78 -6.70 -20.71 -15.34
C ASN A 78 -6.91 -21.28 -13.93
N ALA A 79 -8.11 -21.13 -13.34
CA ALA A 79 -8.39 -21.65 -12.01
C ALA A 79 -8.18 -23.18 -11.98
N PRO A 80 -7.34 -23.71 -11.09
CA PRO A 80 -7.12 -25.15 -10.97
C PRO A 80 -8.28 -25.82 -10.24
N ASP A 81 -8.49 -27.12 -10.48
CA ASP A 81 -9.48 -27.93 -9.77
C ASP A 81 -9.09 -28.13 -8.30
N SER A 82 -7.80 -28.08 -7.98
CA SER A 82 -7.30 -28.22 -6.61
C SER A 82 -5.98 -27.47 -6.39
N TYR A 83 -5.78 -27.06 -5.14
CA TYR A 83 -4.57 -26.36 -4.69
C TYR A 83 -4.16 -26.87 -3.32
N VAL A 84 -2.88 -27.17 -3.12
CA VAL A 84 -2.32 -27.54 -1.81
C VAL A 84 -1.70 -26.29 -1.17
N VAL A 85 -2.19 -25.94 -0.01
CA VAL A 85 -1.74 -24.76 0.76
C VAL A 85 -0.28 -24.93 1.17
N LYS A 86 0.54 -23.91 0.88
CA LYS A 86 1.96 -23.90 1.18
C LYS A 86 2.26 -22.98 2.37
N LYS A 87 3.38 -23.22 3.02
CA LYS A 87 3.87 -22.32 4.07
C LYS A 87 4.18 -20.94 3.48
N GLY A 88 3.66 -19.89 4.11
CA GLY A 88 3.79 -18.51 3.64
C GLY A 88 2.68 -18.05 2.69
N ASP A 89 1.74 -18.94 2.31
CA ASP A 89 0.55 -18.50 1.59
C ASP A 89 -0.31 -17.57 2.43
N THR A 90 -1.05 -16.71 1.77
CA THR A 90 -2.11 -15.88 2.37
C THR A 90 -3.46 -16.24 1.73
N LEU A 91 -4.56 -15.99 2.43
CA LEU A 91 -5.90 -16.20 1.85
C LEU A 91 -6.11 -15.39 0.58
N TRP A 92 -5.57 -14.18 0.53
CA TRP A 92 -5.58 -13.36 -0.67
C TRP A 92 -4.81 -13.99 -1.83
N GLY A 93 -3.59 -14.50 -1.56
CA GLY A 93 -2.76 -15.19 -2.56
C GLY A 93 -3.44 -16.44 -3.11
N ILE A 94 -4.03 -17.25 -2.22
CA ILE A 94 -4.80 -18.44 -2.58
C ILE A 94 -6.04 -18.05 -3.40
N ALA A 95 -6.77 -17.02 -2.97
CA ALA A 95 -7.95 -16.55 -3.70
C ALA A 95 -7.60 -16.08 -5.13
N LYS A 96 -6.44 -15.47 -5.34
CA LYS A 96 -5.95 -15.07 -6.66
C LYS A 96 -5.72 -16.26 -7.61
N VAL A 97 -5.47 -17.44 -7.08
CA VAL A 97 -5.34 -18.68 -7.90
C VAL A 97 -6.70 -19.11 -8.44
N PHE A 98 -7.78 -18.94 -7.69
CA PHE A 98 -9.12 -19.38 -8.07
C PHE A 98 -10.00 -18.30 -8.68
N LEU A 99 -9.81 -17.04 -8.28
CA LEU A 99 -10.68 -15.92 -8.62
C LEU A 99 -9.97 -14.86 -9.44
N ARG A 100 -10.70 -14.23 -10.36
CA ARG A 100 -10.23 -13.03 -11.07
C ARG A 100 -10.04 -11.85 -10.09
N ASP A 101 -11.00 -11.71 -9.16
CA ASP A 101 -11.01 -10.66 -8.15
C ASP A 101 -10.88 -11.33 -6.76
N PRO A 102 -9.67 -11.39 -6.17
CA PRO A 102 -9.37 -12.17 -4.96
C PRO A 102 -10.19 -11.80 -3.74
N TRP A 103 -10.65 -10.56 -3.63
CA TRP A 103 -11.41 -10.07 -2.48
C TRP A 103 -12.81 -10.71 -2.33
N PHE A 104 -13.29 -11.41 -3.37
CA PHE A 104 -14.52 -12.22 -3.30
C PHE A 104 -14.32 -13.56 -2.58
N TRP A 105 -13.14 -13.87 -2.04
CA TRP A 105 -12.90 -15.15 -1.40
C TRP A 105 -13.92 -15.50 -0.29
N PRO A 106 -14.48 -14.55 0.50
CA PRO A 106 -15.47 -14.90 1.51
C PRO A 106 -16.74 -15.52 0.91
N GLU A 107 -17.13 -15.09 -0.28
CA GLU A 107 -18.35 -15.58 -0.95
C GLU A 107 -18.23 -17.02 -1.45
N ILE A 108 -17.03 -17.42 -1.90
CA ILE A 108 -16.82 -18.82 -2.35
C ILE A 108 -16.54 -19.77 -1.18
N TRP A 109 -16.14 -19.22 -0.02
CA TRP A 109 -15.75 -19.99 1.17
C TRP A 109 -16.91 -20.28 2.12
N GLN A 110 -17.98 -19.53 2.05
CA GLN A 110 -19.09 -19.50 3.01
C GLN A 110 -19.91 -20.79 3.13
N VAL A 111 -19.66 -21.80 2.30
CA VAL A 111 -20.46 -23.04 2.26
C VAL A 111 -19.85 -24.21 3.03
N ASN A 112 -18.67 -24.05 3.58
CA ASN A 112 -18.05 -25.09 4.39
C ASN A 112 -18.58 -25.05 5.82
N SER A 113 -19.69 -25.75 6.09
CA SER A 113 -20.24 -25.91 7.46
C SER A 113 -19.24 -26.53 8.45
N GLN A 114 -18.16 -27.14 7.96
CA GLN A 114 -17.06 -27.69 8.76
C GLN A 114 -16.01 -26.65 9.15
N ILE A 115 -15.97 -25.49 8.47
CA ILE A 115 -15.04 -24.40 8.77
C ILE A 115 -15.86 -23.25 9.32
N GLN A 116 -16.04 -23.24 10.62
CA GLN A 116 -16.73 -22.14 11.32
C GLN A 116 -15.94 -20.82 11.22
N ASN A 117 -14.64 -20.88 10.91
CA ASN A 117 -13.78 -19.74 10.73
C ASN A 117 -12.89 -19.95 9.49
N PRO A 118 -13.04 -19.14 8.42
CA PRO A 118 -12.25 -19.25 7.20
C PRO A 118 -10.74 -19.02 7.41
N HIS A 119 -10.36 -18.43 8.54
CA HIS A 119 -8.96 -18.25 8.92
C HIS A 119 -8.27 -19.54 9.42
N LEU A 120 -8.99 -20.66 9.56
CA LEU A 120 -8.45 -21.93 10.02
C LEU A 120 -7.99 -22.83 8.86
N ILE A 121 -7.26 -22.29 7.90
CA ILE A 121 -6.58 -23.03 6.84
C ILE A 121 -5.10 -23.11 7.21
N TYR A 122 -4.53 -24.30 7.01
CA TYR A 122 -3.16 -24.58 7.40
C TYR A 122 -2.32 -25.06 6.20
N PRO A 123 -1.02 -24.84 6.21
CA PRO A 123 -0.13 -25.46 5.25
C PRO A 123 -0.32 -26.97 5.21
N GLY A 124 -0.48 -27.53 3.99
CA GLY A 124 -0.79 -28.94 3.75
C GLY A 124 -2.27 -29.25 3.54
N ASP A 125 -3.20 -28.33 3.84
CA ASP A 125 -4.61 -28.48 3.48
C ASP A 125 -4.76 -28.48 1.95
N THR A 126 -5.67 -29.30 1.41
CA THR A 126 -5.98 -29.32 -0.01
C THR A 126 -7.31 -28.62 -0.26
N LEU A 127 -7.27 -27.57 -1.04
CA LEU A 127 -8.43 -26.81 -1.48
C LEU A 127 -8.92 -27.37 -2.81
N ARG A 128 -10.23 -27.59 -2.97
CA ARG A 128 -10.85 -28.07 -4.21
C ARG A 128 -11.97 -27.14 -4.65
N LEU A 129 -11.94 -26.81 -5.94
CA LEU A 129 -13.03 -26.10 -6.60
C LEU A 129 -14.17 -27.08 -6.90
N VAL A 130 -15.35 -26.78 -6.40
CA VAL A 130 -16.57 -27.56 -6.63
C VAL A 130 -17.69 -26.62 -7.06
N TYR A 131 -18.70 -27.15 -7.74
CA TYR A 131 -19.89 -26.39 -8.12
C TYR A 131 -21.09 -26.88 -7.32
N ILE A 132 -21.69 -25.96 -6.56
CA ILE A 132 -22.91 -26.22 -5.77
C ILE A 132 -23.98 -25.27 -6.30
N ASP A 133 -25.11 -25.81 -6.76
CA ASP A 133 -26.19 -25.05 -7.40
C ASP A 133 -25.70 -24.13 -8.55
N GLY A 134 -24.74 -24.65 -9.35
CA GLY A 134 -24.14 -23.92 -10.47
C GLY A 134 -23.19 -22.77 -10.07
N LYS A 135 -22.94 -22.56 -8.79
CA LYS A 135 -22.02 -21.54 -8.27
C LYS A 135 -20.69 -22.16 -7.86
N PRO A 136 -19.56 -21.53 -8.20
CA PRO A 136 -18.25 -22.02 -7.79
C PRO A 136 -18.09 -21.88 -6.27
N ARG A 137 -17.55 -22.94 -5.66
CA ARG A 137 -17.24 -23.00 -4.21
C ARG A 137 -15.88 -23.64 -4.02
N VAL A 138 -15.16 -23.22 -2.99
CA VAL A 138 -13.90 -23.85 -2.60
C VAL A 138 -14.13 -24.65 -1.31
N THR A 139 -13.80 -25.94 -1.34
CA THR A 139 -13.88 -26.83 -0.19
C THR A 139 -12.49 -27.20 0.31
N VAL A 140 -12.34 -27.35 1.62
CA VAL A 140 -11.08 -27.81 2.24
C VAL A 140 -11.17 -29.30 2.51
N SER A 141 -10.21 -30.06 1.98
CA SER A 141 -9.99 -31.46 2.33
C SER A 141 -8.73 -31.52 3.20
N ARG A 142 -8.90 -31.84 4.47
CA ARG A 142 -7.76 -32.18 5.33
C ARG A 142 -7.44 -33.63 5.06
N GLY A 143 -6.27 -33.89 4.52
CA GLY A 143 -5.79 -35.24 4.27
C GLY A 143 -5.63 -36.00 5.59
N ILE A 144 -6.70 -36.67 6.02
CA ILE A 144 -6.53 -37.91 6.73
C ILE A 144 -5.93 -38.82 5.68
N ALA A 145 -4.61 -39.08 5.80
CA ALA A 145 -3.99 -40.08 4.97
C ALA A 145 -4.82 -41.36 5.12
N GLU A 146 -5.65 -41.66 4.12
CA GLU A 146 -6.25 -43.01 3.96
C GLU A 146 -5.11 -43.98 3.79
N ARG A 147 -4.49 -44.38 4.89
CA ARG A 147 -3.71 -45.61 4.94
C ARG A 147 -4.72 -46.75 4.97
N GLY A 148 -5.07 -47.21 3.77
CA GLY A 148 -5.72 -48.50 3.61
C GLY A 148 -4.82 -49.60 4.19
N GLY A 149 -5.15 -50.02 5.38
CA GLY A 149 -4.49 -51.08 6.12
C GLY A 149 -4.96 -51.02 7.57
N ALA A 150 -5.59 -52.10 8.05
CA ALA A 150 -5.96 -52.25 9.46
C ALA A 150 -4.71 -52.26 10.33
N ALA A 151 -4.14 -51.11 10.63
CA ALA A 151 -3.05 -50.93 11.56
C ALA A 151 -3.67 -50.63 12.93
N ARG A 152 -3.41 -51.51 13.90
CA ARG A 152 -3.70 -51.32 15.29
C ARG A 152 -2.97 -50.05 15.76
N VAL A 153 -3.70 -48.97 15.92
CA VAL A 153 -3.19 -47.66 16.32
C VAL A 153 -3.03 -47.67 17.83
N GLU A 154 -1.79 -47.80 18.31
CA GLU A 154 -1.49 -47.42 19.70
C GLU A 154 -1.62 -45.90 19.81
N PRO A 155 -2.33 -45.37 20.82
CA PRO A 155 -2.47 -43.93 21.00
C PRO A 155 -1.14 -43.30 21.41
N ARG A 156 -0.37 -42.80 20.45
CA ARG A 156 0.76 -41.93 20.69
C ARG A 156 0.29 -40.49 20.55
N VAL A 157 0.27 -39.78 21.65
CA VAL A 157 0.10 -38.32 21.65
C VAL A 157 1.31 -37.71 20.93
N ARG A 158 1.14 -37.35 19.68
CA ARG A 158 2.13 -36.61 18.91
C ARG A 158 1.77 -35.13 19.05
N SER A 159 2.37 -34.44 20.00
CA SER A 159 2.33 -32.99 20.07
C SER A 159 3.25 -32.43 18.98
N GLN A 160 2.75 -32.20 17.78
CA GLN A 160 3.40 -31.32 16.82
C GLN A 160 2.86 -29.92 17.11
N PRO A 161 3.76 -28.89 17.18
CA PRO A 161 3.28 -27.52 17.22
C PRO A 161 2.40 -27.31 15.97
N LEU A 162 1.15 -26.88 16.18
CA LEU A 162 0.30 -26.47 15.06
C LEU A 162 1.01 -25.32 14.37
N GLU A 163 1.29 -25.45 13.06
CA GLU A 163 1.72 -24.32 12.27
C GLU A 163 0.63 -23.25 12.35
N ALA A 164 1.03 -21.97 12.34
CA ALA A 164 0.07 -20.87 12.39
C ALA A 164 -0.88 -20.94 11.20
N ALA A 165 -2.16 -20.63 11.43
CA ALA A 165 -3.15 -20.55 10.37
C ALA A 165 -2.75 -19.48 9.33
N VAL A 166 -3.18 -19.70 8.10
CA VAL A 166 -2.94 -18.77 6.98
C VAL A 166 -3.64 -17.44 7.26
N THR A 167 -2.90 -16.33 7.20
CA THR A 167 -3.45 -14.98 7.40
C THR A 167 -4.11 -14.45 6.12
N THR A 168 -5.04 -13.51 6.26
CA THR A 168 -5.70 -12.86 5.10
C THR A 168 -4.71 -12.07 4.26
N ILE A 169 -3.79 -11.38 4.92
CA ILE A 169 -2.73 -10.53 4.32
C ILE A 169 -1.40 -10.85 4.97
N PRO A 170 -0.26 -10.48 4.35
CA PRO A 170 1.05 -10.67 4.96
C PRO A 170 1.14 -9.90 6.29
N TYR A 171 1.12 -10.63 7.41
CA TYR A 171 1.12 -10.05 8.75
C TYR A 171 2.32 -9.11 8.97
N GLU A 172 3.51 -9.55 8.57
CA GLU A 172 4.76 -8.81 8.80
C GLU A 172 4.74 -7.41 8.18
N THR A 173 4.04 -7.26 7.04
CA THR A 173 3.93 -5.98 6.34
C THR A 173 3.11 -4.95 7.10
N VAL A 174 2.04 -5.37 7.77
CA VAL A 174 1.10 -4.45 8.43
C VAL A 174 1.27 -4.37 9.93
N ALA A 175 1.93 -5.34 10.56
CA ALA A 175 2.08 -5.43 12.03
C ALA A 175 2.66 -4.15 12.65
N ALA A 176 3.68 -3.58 12.02
CA ALA A 176 4.30 -2.34 12.46
C ALA A 176 3.33 -1.15 12.47
N PHE A 177 2.43 -1.09 11.49
CA PHE A 177 1.43 0.00 11.36
C PHE A 177 0.21 -0.20 12.24
N MET A 178 -0.09 -1.45 12.60
CA MET A 178 -1.22 -1.76 13.48
C MET A 178 -0.91 -1.43 14.93
N SER A 179 0.26 -1.80 15.40
CA SER A 179 0.69 -1.62 16.81
C SER A 179 1.22 -0.22 17.11
N LYS A 180 1.64 0.54 16.09
CA LYS A 180 2.31 1.84 16.27
C LYS A 180 1.41 2.98 15.77
N PRO A 181 1.38 4.13 16.47
CA PRO A 181 0.72 5.32 15.95
C PRO A 181 1.42 5.78 14.66
N SER A 182 0.66 5.94 13.61
CA SER A 182 1.18 6.33 12.31
C SER A 182 0.57 7.63 11.78
N VAL A 183 -0.57 8.07 12.37
CA VAL A 183 -1.12 9.41 12.16
C VAL A 183 -1.50 9.99 13.51
N LEU A 184 -1.11 11.22 13.72
CA LEU A 184 -1.37 11.97 14.93
C LEU A 184 -2.28 13.17 14.64
N SER A 185 -3.39 13.29 15.37
CA SER A 185 -4.20 14.49 15.29
C SER A 185 -3.51 15.64 16.10
N PRO A 186 -3.78 16.91 15.74
CA PRO A 186 -3.26 18.05 16.50
C PRO A 186 -3.60 17.98 17.99
N ASP A 187 -4.78 17.46 18.33
CA ASP A 187 -5.22 17.33 19.73
C ASP A 187 -4.50 16.21 20.48
N GLN A 188 -4.19 15.12 19.82
CA GLN A 188 -3.35 14.04 20.38
C GLN A 188 -1.94 14.56 20.67
N ILE A 189 -1.32 15.28 19.72
CA ILE A 189 0.02 15.86 19.87
C ILE A 189 0.08 16.82 21.08
N LYS A 190 -0.96 17.67 21.23
CA LYS A 190 -1.01 18.64 22.35
C LYS A 190 -1.15 17.98 23.72
N ARG A 191 -1.89 16.86 23.79
CA ARG A 191 -2.21 16.19 25.06
C ARG A 191 -1.24 15.07 25.41
N ALA A 192 -0.47 14.57 24.44
CA ALA A 192 0.46 13.48 24.68
C ALA A 192 1.62 13.90 25.59
N PRO A 193 2.05 13.04 26.52
CA PRO A 193 3.32 13.17 27.19
C PRO A 193 4.47 13.24 26.19
N TYR A 194 5.59 13.79 26.60
CA TYR A 194 6.74 13.98 25.72
C TYR A 194 8.06 13.64 26.42
N VAL A 195 9.04 13.24 25.64
CA VAL A 195 10.40 12.97 26.09
C VAL A 195 11.06 14.31 26.47
N LEU A 196 11.57 14.39 27.68
CA LEU A 196 12.29 15.57 28.16
C LEU A 196 13.78 15.47 27.83
N THR A 197 14.40 14.34 28.16
CA THR A 197 15.82 14.05 27.93
C THR A 197 16.11 12.58 28.21
N SER A 198 17.29 12.10 27.80
CA SER A 198 17.88 10.85 28.29
C SER A 198 18.63 11.05 29.60
N ARG A 199 18.92 9.96 30.33
CA ARG A 199 19.60 9.98 31.61
C ARG A 199 20.96 10.68 31.56
N ASP A 200 21.73 10.40 30.52
CA ASP A 200 23.09 10.89 30.35
C ASP A 200 23.19 12.02 29.31
N ALA A 201 22.06 12.62 28.96
CA ALA A 201 21.90 13.65 27.93
C ALA A 201 22.50 13.23 26.57
N HIS A 202 22.49 11.92 26.29
CA HIS A 202 22.94 11.39 25.02
C HIS A 202 21.98 11.79 23.90
N VAL A 203 22.52 12.12 22.74
CA VAL A 203 21.75 12.46 21.54
C VAL A 203 21.05 11.22 20.99
N VAL A 204 21.68 10.05 21.10
CA VAL A 204 21.12 8.78 20.61
C VAL A 204 20.68 7.93 21.79
N VAL A 205 19.43 7.54 21.80
CA VAL A 205 18.83 6.66 22.80
C VAL A 205 18.71 5.25 22.23
N SER A 206 19.24 4.27 22.94
CA SER A 206 19.29 2.84 22.55
C SER A 206 18.44 1.99 23.50
N ASP A 207 18.31 0.70 23.14
CA ASP A 207 17.70 -0.29 24.03
C ASP A 207 18.46 -0.33 25.38
N GLY A 208 17.72 -0.36 26.47
CA GLY A 208 18.28 -0.36 27.82
C GLY A 208 18.56 1.03 28.38
N ASP A 209 18.47 2.10 27.59
CA ASP A 209 18.65 3.45 28.06
C ASP A 209 17.43 3.94 28.85
N THR A 210 17.71 4.89 29.73
CA THR A 210 16.67 5.53 30.54
C THR A 210 16.34 6.90 29.98
N ILE A 211 15.04 7.15 29.76
CA ILE A 211 14.51 8.47 29.38
C ILE A 211 13.63 9.05 30.48
N TYR A 212 13.57 10.35 30.51
CA TYR A 212 12.67 11.13 31.37
C TYR A 212 11.58 11.77 30.52
N ALA A 213 10.34 11.62 30.95
CA ALA A 213 9.19 12.16 30.21
C ALA A 213 8.28 12.97 31.12
N ARG A 214 7.57 13.94 30.53
CA ARG A 214 6.62 14.84 31.22
C ARG A 214 5.30 14.94 30.47
N GLY A 215 4.30 15.54 31.13
CA GLY A 215 3.00 15.83 30.53
C GLY A 215 1.98 14.69 30.63
N PHE A 216 2.19 13.74 31.52
CA PHE A 216 1.19 12.72 31.83
C PHE A 216 -0.02 13.35 32.52
N ALA A 217 -1.23 13.06 32.02
CA ALA A 217 -2.47 13.58 32.60
C ALA A 217 -2.82 12.92 33.96
N ALA A 218 -2.29 11.74 34.21
CA ALA A 218 -2.43 10.98 35.46
C ALA A 218 -1.13 10.23 35.73
N PRO A 219 -0.87 9.80 36.99
CA PRO A 219 0.28 8.97 37.34
C PRO A 219 0.40 7.76 36.42
N ALA A 220 1.59 7.56 35.87
CA ALA A 220 1.84 6.45 34.96
C ALA A 220 2.09 5.17 35.75
N ALA A 221 1.23 4.15 35.58
CA ALA A 221 1.38 2.90 36.30
C ALA A 221 2.72 2.21 35.94
N LEU A 222 3.39 1.66 36.94
CA LEU A 222 4.65 0.94 36.76
C LEU A 222 4.44 -0.25 35.82
N GLY A 223 5.37 -0.46 34.91
CA GLY A 223 5.31 -1.53 33.93
C GLY A 223 4.50 -1.22 32.67
N THR A 224 3.78 -0.09 32.63
CA THR A 224 3.04 0.30 31.41
C THR A 224 4.01 0.59 30.26
N HIS A 225 3.66 0.06 29.08
CA HIS A 225 4.41 0.28 27.85
C HIS A 225 3.89 1.50 27.10
N TYR A 226 4.82 2.31 26.62
CA TYR A 226 4.56 3.45 25.75
C TYR A 226 5.39 3.36 24.48
N ASN A 227 4.75 3.64 23.35
CA ASN A 227 5.45 3.89 22.10
C ASN A 227 5.94 5.33 22.08
N VAL A 228 7.19 5.53 21.69
CA VAL A 228 7.81 6.84 21.46
C VAL A 228 7.69 7.16 19.98
N VAL A 229 7.18 8.35 19.68
CA VAL A 229 6.82 8.75 18.31
C VAL A 229 7.29 10.17 18.05
N HIS A 230 8.10 10.34 17.03
CA HIS A 230 8.46 11.65 16.50
C HIS A 230 7.32 12.20 15.65
N VAL A 231 7.01 13.49 15.81
CA VAL A 231 5.97 14.18 15.02
C VAL A 231 6.60 14.66 13.71
N GLY A 232 6.33 13.96 12.65
CA GLY A 232 6.83 14.26 11.31
C GLY A 232 5.99 15.31 10.57
N ASP A 233 6.01 15.22 9.24
CA ASP A 233 5.41 16.19 8.35
C ASP A 233 3.87 16.24 8.43
N PRO A 234 3.26 17.40 8.15
CA PRO A 234 1.81 17.52 8.08
C PRO A 234 1.25 16.76 6.89
N LEU A 235 0.30 15.87 7.14
CA LEU A 235 -0.48 15.17 6.11
C LEU A 235 -1.55 16.11 5.58
N ARG A 236 -1.46 16.42 4.28
CA ARG A 236 -2.39 17.32 3.60
C ARG A 236 -3.34 16.57 2.70
N ASP A 237 -4.61 16.95 2.75
CA ASP A 237 -5.62 16.43 1.84
C ASP A 237 -5.33 16.95 0.42
N PRO A 238 -5.17 16.08 -0.59
CA PRO A 238 -4.91 16.51 -1.96
C PRO A 238 -6.10 17.21 -2.63
N ASP A 239 -7.31 17.11 -2.08
CA ASP A 239 -8.52 17.76 -2.63
C ASP A 239 -8.59 19.25 -2.24
N ASP A 240 -8.23 19.61 -1.00
CA ASP A 240 -8.41 20.99 -0.47
C ASP A 240 -7.17 21.54 0.27
N ASN A 241 -6.07 20.78 0.30
CA ASN A 241 -4.81 21.14 0.93
C ASN A 241 -4.88 21.40 2.46
N ARG A 242 -5.96 20.97 3.13
CA ARG A 242 -6.07 21.06 4.59
C ARG A 242 -5.15 20.04 5.26
N ILE A 243 -4.61 20.42 6.42
CA ILE A 243 -3.89 19.48 7.28
C ILE A 243 -4.91 18.60 7.99
N VAL A 244 -4.88 17.30 7.73
CA VAL A 244 -5.76 16.29 8.35
C VAL A 244 -5.10 15.56 9.51
N GLY A 245 -3.79 15.68 9.64
CA GLY A 245 -2.99 15.08 10.69
C GLY A 245 -1.49 15.32 10.48
N TYR A 246 -0.69 14.64 11.26
CA TYR A 246 0.77 14.64 11.14
C TYR A 246 1.27 13.20 11.07
N ASP A 247 2.30 12.98 10.32
CA ASP A 247 2.95 11.66 10.27
C ASP A 247 3.54 11.33 11.65
N GLY A 248 3.25 10.13 12.13
CA GLY A 248 3.76 9.62 13.39
C GLY A 248 4.89 8.63 13.14
N ILE A 249 6.12 9.07 13.23
CA ILE A 249 7.31 8.26 13.01
C ILE A 249 7.66 7.54 14.32
N PHE A 250 7.52 6.21 14.33
CA PHE A 250 7.90 5.41 15.49
C PHE A 250 9.42 5.44 15.68
N THR A 251 9.87 5.86 16.86
CA THR A 251 11.29 5.91 17.23
C THR A 251 11.68 4.78 18.17
N GLY A 252 10.78 4.36 19.05
CA GLY A 252 11.04 3.26 19.97
C GLY A 252 9.87 2.97 20.91
N SER A 253 10.07 2.07 21.84
CA SER A 253 9.14 1.80 22.93
C SER A 253 9.87 1.71 24.28
N GLY A 254 9.17 2.10 25.33
CA GLY A 254 9.71 2.09 26.68
C GLY A 254 8.67 1.67 27.72
N ARG A 255 9.16 1.17 28.84
CA ARG A 255 8.37 0.74 29.97
C ARG A 255 8.58 1.67 31.16
N VAL A 256 7.50 2.09 31.81
CA VAL A 256 7.58 2.92 33.03
C VAL A 256 8.25 2.12 34.14
N THR A 257 9.35 2.67 34.68
CA THR A 257 10.11 2.12 35.80
C THR A 257 9.94 2.90 37.08
N ARG A 258 9.61 4.20 36.98
CA ARG A 258 9.33 5.05 38.11
C ARG A 258 8.34 6.16 37.73
N ASP A 259 7.27 6.27 38.48
CA ASP A 259 6.31 7.36 38.34
C ASP A 259 6.88 8.67 38.99
N GLY A 260 6.34 9.80 38.55
CA GLY A 260 6.72 11.13 39.04
C GLY A 260 6.69 12.18 37.94
N ASP A 261 7.14 13.38 38.26
CA ASP A 261 7.35 14.47 37.29
C ASP A 261 8.78 14.96 37.38
N PRO A 262 9.71 14.49 36.53
CA PRO A 262 9.47 13.64 35.38
C PRO A 262 9.27 12.14 35.70
N THR A 263 8.45 11.46 34.89
CA THR A 263 8.30 10.01 34.86
C THR A 263 9.54 9.39 34.21
N THR A 264 9.99 8.23 34.74
CA THR A 264 11.17 7.52 34.22
C THR A 264 10.73 6.30 33.43
N LEU A 265 11.23 6.15 32.21
CA LEU A 265 11.00 4.98 31.36
C LEU A 265 12.34 4.33 30.98
N LEU A 266 12.34 3.01 30.92
CA LEU A 266 13.43 2.20 30.36
C LEU A 266 13.05 1.86 28.92
N MET A 267 13.89 2.20 27.97
CA MET A 267 13.70 1.84 26.56
C MET A 267 13.83 0.33 26.39
N THR A 268 12.86 -0.27 25.71
CA THR A 268 12.78 -1.71 25.46
C THR A 268 12.89 -2.06 23.97
N GLU A 269 12.78 -1.05 23.12
CA GLU A 269 12.96 -1.14 21.67
C GLU A 269 13.42 0.23 21.16
N SER A 270 14.44 0.27 20.33
CA SER A 270 14.89 1.47 19.63
C SER A 270 14.97 1.16 18.14
N ALA A 271 14.10 1.77 17.36
CA ALA A 271 14.04 1.61 15.91
C ALA A 271 14.72 2.78 15.18
N ARG A 272 14.68 3.95 15.80
CA ARG A 272 15.27 5.21 15.30
C ARG A 272 15.72 6.05 16.48
N GLU A 273 16.42 7.13 16.20
CA GLU A 273 16.83 8.12 17.19
C GLU A 273 15.60 8.73 17.88
N THR A 274 15.60 8.71 19.22
CA THR A 274 14.58 9.36 20.05
C THR A 274 15.09 10.71 20.49
N GLU A 275 14.33 11.76 20.23
CA GLU A 275 14.70 13.14 20.49
C GLU A 275 13.86 13.77 21.62
N PRO A 276 14.39 14.80 22.32
CA PRO A 276 13.57 15.62 23.20
C PRO A 276 12.40 16.25 22.45
N GLY A 277 11.18 16.08 22.98
CA GLY A 277 9.95 16.53 22.32
C GLY A 277 9.13 15.42 21.68
N ASP A 278 9.72 14.26 21.41
CA ASP A 278 9.00 13.07 20.93
C ASP A 278 7.86 12.71 21.87
N LYS A 279 6.75 12.24 21.29
CA LYS A 279 5.50 12.01 22.01
C LYS A 279 5.38 10.56 22.45
N LEU A 280 4.75 10.36 23.62
CA LEU A 280 4.50 9.03 24.14
C LEU A 280 3.02 8.69 23.99
N PHE A 281 2.76 7.51 23.44
CA PHE A 281 1.42 6.95 23.28
C PHE A 281 1.37 5.56 23.92
N PRO A 282 0.26 5.20 24.61
CA PRO A 282 0.13 3.85 25.14
C PRO A 282 0.37 2.79 24.07
N GLY A 283 1.21 1.81 24.39
CA GLY A 283 1.44 0.65 23.51
C GLY A 283 0.17 -0.22 23.45
N VAL A 284 -0.29 -0.56 22.26
CA VAL A 284 -1.41 -1.48 22.03
C VAL A 284 -0.83 -2.86 21.77
N SER A 285 -1.12 -3.83 22.65
CA SER A 285 -0.44 -5.13 22.63
C SER A 285 -0.97 -6.13 21.60
N ASP A 286 -2.23 -6.07 21.18
CA ASP A 286 -2.81 -7.04 20.25
C ASP A 286 -3.86 -6.38 19.36
N VAL A 287 -3.59 -6.32 18.08
CA VAL A 287 -4.59 -5.95 17.07
C VAL A 287 -4.93 -7.19 16.27
N ALA A 288 -6.19 -7.62 16.37
CA ALA A 288 -6.70 -8.69 15.54
C ALA A 288 -6.61 -8.31 14.06
N LEU A 289 -5.94 -9.14 13.27
CA LEU A 289 -5.76 -8.93 11.81
C LEU A 289 -6.73 -9.75 10.97
N ASP A 290 -7.82 -10.19 11.57
CA ASP A 290 -8.86 -11.00 10.93
C ASP A 290 -9.79 -10.09 10.10
N PHE A 291 -9.28 -9.54 9.01
CA PHE A 291 -10.09 -8.73 8.10
C PHE A 291 -10.80 -9.62 7.08
N ILE A 292 -12.11 -9.48 7.02
CA ILE A 292 -12.91 -10.07 5.93
C ILE A 292 -13.04 -9.02 4.83
N PRO A 293 -12.46 -9.24 3.65
CA PRO A 293 -12.59 -8.31 2.54
C PRO A 293 -14.05 -8.09 2.14
N SER A 294 -14.41 -6.85 1.94
CA SER A 294 -15.76 -6.47 1.53
C SER A 294 -15.74 -5.13 0.78
N PRO A 295 -16.66 -4.89 -0.15
CA PRO A 295 -16.80 -3.56 -0.74
C PRO A 295 -17.36 -2.59 0.31
N PRO A 296 -17.03 -1.30 0.24
CA PRO A 296 -17.70 -0.28 1.06
C PRO A 296 -19.21 -0.28 0.81
N LYS A 297 -20.00 -0.08 1.86
CA LYS A 297 -21.47 -0.04 1.78
C LYS A 297 -21.99 1.22 1.07
N ILE A 298 -21.18 2.25 1.02
CA ILE A 298 -21.51 3.53 0.37
C ILE A 298 -20.51 3.82 -0.74
N LYS A 299 -20.86 4.75 -1.63
CA LYS A 299 -19.95 5.16 -2.69
C LYS A 299 -18.83 6.01 -2.11
N VAL A 300 -17.62 5.51 -2.22
CA VAL A 300 -16.39 6.17 -1.80
C VAL A 300 -15.67 6.74 -3.02
N ASN A 301 -15.16 7.96 -2.90
CA ASN A 301 -14.30 8.58 -3.90
C ASN A 301 -13.25 9.41 -3.15
N GLY A 302 -12.03 8.92 -3.12
CA GLY A 302 -10.91 9.51 -2.41
C GLY A 302 -9.65 9.53 -3.25
N ARG A 303 -8.54 9.94 -2.62
CA ARG A 303 -7.21 10.00 -3.23
C ARG A 303 -6.16 9.45 -2.29
N ILE A 304 -5.09 8.92 -2.86
CA ILE A 304 -3.87 8.56 -2.12
C ILE A 304 -3.19 9.86 -1.70
N MET A 305 -2.95 10.02 -0.40
CA MET A 305 -2.32 11.20 0.20
C MET A 305 -0.82 11.05 0.37
N ALA A 306 -0.41 9.90 0.85
CA ALA A 306 0.96 9.63 1.23
C ALA A 306 1.28 8.13 1.14
N VAL A 307 2.56 7.85 1.05
CA VAL A 307 3.14 6.50 1.14
C VAL A 307 4.00 6.44 2.38
N SER A 308 3.95 5.35 3.10
CA SER A 308 4.62 5.24 4.38
C SER A 308 6.15 5.35 4.34
N ASP A 309 6.79 5.02 3.24
CA ASP A 309 8.26 5.01 3.15
C ASP A 309 8.84 6.10 2.23
N GLY A 310 8.08 7.14 1.92
CA GLY A 310 8.55 8.29 1.15
C GLY A 310 8.90 8.00 -0.32
N VAL A 311 8.46 6.86 -0.86
CA VAL A 311 8.70 6.45 -2.25
C VAL A 311 7.66 7.09 -3.16
N THR A 312 8.07 7.58 -4.33
CA THR A 312 7.15 8.24 -5.26
C THR A 312 6.29 7.24 -6.05
N VAL A 313 6.80 6.04 -6.28
CA VAL A 313 6.13 4.96 -7.01
C VAL A 313 5.71 3.87 -6.03
N ILE A 314 4.44 3.53 -6.07
CA ILE A 314 3.81 2.62 -5.12
C ILE A 314 3.65 1.25 -5.75
N GLY A 315 4.23 0.25 -5.12
CA GLY A 315 4.15 -1.16 -5.52
C GLY A 315 3.21 -1.99 -4.66
N GLN A 316 3.14 -3.28 -4.99
CA GLN A 316 2.36 -4.25 -4.22
C GLN A 316 2.91 -4.37 -2.78
N TYR A 317 2.01 -4.51 -1.81
CA TYR A 317 2.28 -4.61 -0.36
C TYR A 317 2.89 -3.36 0.27
N GLN A 318 2.85 -2.23 -0.39
CA GLN A 318 3.17 -0.96 0.25
C GLN A 318 1.96 -0.38 0.98
N VAL A 319 2.24 0.26 2.12
CA VAL A 319 1.24 0.92 2.94
C VAL A 319 1.04 2.35 2.45
N VAL A 320 -0.20 2.70 2.18
CA VAL A 320 -0.59 4.03 1.73
C VAL A 320 -1.71 4.61 2.58
N VAL A 321 -1.80 5.93 2.60
CA VAL A 321 -2.82 6.71 3.30
C VAL A 321 -3.75 7.32 2.28
N ILE A 322 -5.07 7.21 2.53
CA ILE A 322 -6.11 7.84 1.70
C ILE A 322 -6.87 8.90 2.49
N ASN A 323 -7.42 9.91 1.80
CA ASN A 323 -8.18 11.01 2.38
C ASN A 323 -9.66 10.68 2.63
N ARG A 324 -9.95 9.42 2.97
CA ARG A 324 -11.30 8.97 3.37
C ARG A 324 -11.18 8.10 4.61
N GLY A 325 -12.12 8.25 5.52
CA GLY A 325 -12.10 7.59 6.82
C GLY A 325 -13.46 7.03 7.25
N THR A 326 -13.65 6.89 8.55
CA THR A 326 -14.91 6.39 9.13
C THR A 326 -16.10 7.28 8.81
N ARG A 327 -15.89 8.60 8.68
CA ARG A 327 -16.93 9.56 8.26
C ARG A 327 -17.44 9.29 6.84
N ASP A 328 -16.60 8.72 6.00
CA ASP A 328 -16.90 8.33 4.63
C ASP A 328 -17.38 6.88 4.53
N GLY A 329 -17.72 6.26 5.68
CA GLY A 329 -18.24 4.89 5.76
C GLY A 329 -17.21 3.79 5.52
N LEU A 330 -15.92 4.10 5.64
CA LEU A 330 -14.88 3.09 5.56
C LEU A 330 -14.71 2.36 6.90
N SER A 331 -14.40 1.09 6.79
CA SER A 331 -14.05 0.21 7.91
C SER A 331 -12.88 -0.72 7.52
N PRO A 332 -12.13 -1.25 8.49
CA PRO A 332 -11.12 -2.26 8.21
C PRO A 332 -11.70 -3.44 7.42
N GLY A 333 -10.96 -3.93 6.42
CA GLY A 333 -11.41 -4.94 5.47
C GLY A 333 -12.05 -4.39 4.19
N ASN A 334 -12.38 -3.08 4.12
CA ASN A 334 -12.93 -2.54 2.89
C ASN A 334 -11.89 -2.54 1.75
N VAL A 335 -12.33 -2.98 0.58
CA VAL A 335 -11.53 -3.04 -0.64
C VAL A 335 -11.96 -1.95 -1.60
N LEU A 336 -10.97 -1.24 -2.14
CA LEU A 336 -11.14 -0.16 -3.11
C LEU A 336 -10.31 -0.45 -4.36
N ALA A 337 -10.77 0.01 -5.51
CA ALA A 337 -9.96 0.07 -6.71
C ALA A 337 -9.14 1.36 -6.75
N VAL A 338 -7.91 1.27 -7.23
CA VAL A 338 -7.04 2.42 -7.50
C VAL A 338 -7.07 2.72 -8.98
N TYR A 339 -7.17 3.99 -9.31
CA TYR A 339 -7.21 4.49 -10.68
C TYR A 339 -6.15 5.55 -10.88
N ASP A 340 -5.35 5.38 -11.93
CA ASP A 340 -4.56 6.47 -12.50
C ASP A 340 -5.52 7.51 -13.08
N VAL A 341 -5.32 8.77 -12.71
CA VAL A 341 -6.19 9.86 -13.13
C VAL A 341 -5.81 10.30 -14.52
N GLY A 342 -6.68 10.04 -15.49
CA GLY A 342 -6.46 10.39 -16.88
C GLY A 342 -6.09 11.86 -17.07
N GLY A 343 -4.93 12.10 -17.68
CA GLY A 343 -4.42 13.43 -17.99
C GLY A 343 -5.31 14.18 -18.98
N THR A 344 -5.10 15.48 -19.06
CA THR A 344 -5.80 16.34 -20.01
C THR A 344 -4.88 16.67 -21.19
N LEU A 345 -5.27 16.26 -22.38
CA LEU A 345 -4.53 16.50 -23.63
C LEU A 345 -5.25 17.51 -24.52
N ARG A 346 -4.49 18.28 -25.25
CA ARG A 346 -5.05 19.08 -26.36
C ARG A 346 -5.14 18.18 -27.60
N ASP A 347 -6.35 18.10 -28.17
CA ASP A 347 -6.57 17.39 -29.44
C ASP A 347 -5.98 18.19 -30.60
N THR A 348 -4.76 17.84 -30.98
CA THR A 348 -4.06 18.49 -32.10
C THR A 348 -4.38 17.84 -33.45
N VAL A 349 -5.11 16.72 -33.45
CA VAL A 349 -5.38 15.90 -34.66
C VAL A 349 -6.71 16.28 -35.32
N SER A 350 -7.73 16.64 -34.54
CA SER A 350 -9.10 16.92 -35.05
C SER A 350 -9.23 18.13 -35.99
N HIS A 351 -8.19 18.97 -36.09
CA HIS A 351 -8.23 20.21 -36.87
C HIS A 351 -7.33 20.24 -38.13
N GLY A 352 -7.00 19.09 -38.69
CA GLY A 352 -6.30 18.97 -39.98
C GLY A 352 -4.82 19.36 -39.94
N TYR A 353 -4.10 18.80 -40.88
CA TYR A 353 -2.63 18.80 -41.02
C TYR A 353 -1.97 20.17 -41.22
N TYR A 354 -2.70 21.29 -41.25
CA TYR A 354 -2.19 22.62 -41.45
C TYR A 354 -2.18 23.44 -40.16
N GLY A 355 -1.01 23.54 -39.58
CA GLY A 355 -0.59 24.11 -38.31
C GLY A 355 -1.04 25.49 -37.87
N MET A 356 -2.23 25.99 -38.21
CA MET A 356 -2.65 27.36 -37.91
C MET A 356 -3.59 27.53 -36.74
N ASN A 357 -4.06 26.46 -36.09
CA ASN A 357 -5.05 26.56 -35.01
C ASN A 357 -4.64 25.93 -33.67
N ARG A 358 -3.40 26.15 -33.24
CA ARG A 358 -2.92 25.76 -31.92
C ARG A 358 -3.68 26.44 -30.77
N LEU A 359 -4.37 27.53 -31.03
CA LEU A 359 -5.13 28.32 -30.06
C LEU A 359 -6.58 27.85 -29.91
N THR A 360 -7.14 27.08 -30.84
CA THR A 360 -8.55 26.65 -30.85
C THR A 360 -8.74 25.14 -30.62
N SER A 361 -7.65 24.37 -30.44
CA SER A 361 -7.74 22.93 -30.21
C SER A 361 -8.45 22.64 -28.89
N LYS A 362 -9.47 21.77 -28.94
CA LYS A 362 -10.23 21.33 -27.76
C LYS A 362 -9.34 20.52 -26.83
N THR A 363 -9.52 20.74 -25.55
CA THR A 363 -8.89 19.93 -24.50
C THR A 363 -9.77 18.70 -24.28
N VAL A 364 -9.17 17.51 -24.34
CA VAL A 364 -9.82 16.22 -24.09
C VAL A 364 -9.21 15.63 -22.84
N ARG A 365 -10.04 15.19 -21.91
CA ARG A 365 -9.62 14.42 -20.74
C ARG A 365 -9.60 12.94 -21.11
N LEU A 366 -8.47 12.28 -20.83
CA LEU A 366 -8.35 10.83 -20.94
C LEU A 366 -9.20 10.14 -19.84
N PRO A 367 -9.70 8.92 -20.07
CA PRO A 367 -10.37 8.14 -19.04
C PRO A 367 -9.40 7.79 -17.91
N ASP A 368 -9.97 7.59 -16.72
CA ASP A 368 -9.22 7.06 -15.58
C ASP A 368 -9.02 5.55 -15.80
N GLU A 369 -7.79 5.05 -15.63
CA GLU A 369 -7.46 3.63 -15.84
C GLU A 369 -7.22 2.92 -14.50
N ARG A 370 -7.71 1.68 -14.37
CA ARG A 370 -7.54 0.90 -13.13
C ARG A 370 -6.11 0.41 -13.00
N SER A 371 -5.34 0.99 -12.08
CA SER A 371 -3.95 0.65 -11.80
C SER A 371 -3.76 -0.39 -10.69
N GLY A 372 -4.77 -0.58 -9.80
CA GLY A 372 -4.58 -1.56 -8.73
C GLY A 372 -5.79 -1.80 -7.83
N THR A 373 -5.51 -2.51 -6.74
CA THR A 373 -6.47 -2.83 -5.68
C THR A 373 -5.85 -2.49 -4.32
N PHE A 374 -6.62 -1.79 -3.50
CA PHE A 374 -6.25 -1.31 -2.18
C PHE A 374 -7.17 -1.91 -1.13
N MET A 375 -6.65 -2.35 0.02
CA MET A 375 -7.44 -2.84 1.13
C MET A 375 -7.15 -2.04 2.39
N VAL A 376 -8.21 -1.53 3.01
CA VAL A 376 -8.15 -0.78 4.27
C VAL A 376 -7.88 -1.74 5.43
N PHE A 377 -6.89 -1.44 6.27
CA PHE A 377 -6.63 -2.20 7.50
C PHE A 377 -6.80 -1.35 8.78
N LYS A 378 -6.72 -0.03 8.68
CA LYS A 378 -6.87 0.88 9.81
C LYS A 378 -7.57 2.16 9.39
N THR A 379 -8.60 2.57 10.14
CA THR A 379 -9.39 3.77 9.83
C THR A 379 -9.29 4.78 10.96
N PHE A 380 -9.29 6.06 10.57
CA PHE A 380 -9.45 7.23 11.42
C PHE A 380 -10.67 8.02 10.95
N ASP A 381 -10.97 9.14 11.58
CA ASP A 381 -12.15 9.96 11.22
C ASP A 381 -12.20 10.34 9.74
N THR A 382 -11.10 10.91 9.21
CA THR A 382 -11.04 11.51 7.87
C THR A 382 -10.07 10.81 6.93
N ILE A 383 -9.26 9.89 7.44
CA ILE A 383 -8.24 9.18 6.68
C ILE A 383 -8.25 7.68 7.01
N SER A 384 -7.69 6.88 6.12
CA SER A 384 -7.48 5.45 6.36
C SER A 384 -6.12 5.01 5.83
N TYR A 385 -5.56 4.03 6.53
CA TYR A 385 -4.41 3.27 6.07
C TYR A 385 -4.86 2.00 5.37
N GLY A 386 -4.20 1.68 4.31
CA GLY A 386 -4.40 0.41 3.64
C GLY A 386 -3.15 -0.08 2.93
N LEU A 387 -3.27 -1.28 2.45
CA LEU A 387 -2.22 -1.99 1.75
C LEU A 387 -2.58 -2.09 0.27
N ILE A 388 -1.64 -1.83 -0.61
CA ILE A 388 -1.80 -2.14 -2.03
C ILE A 388 -1.72 -3.65 -2.20
N MET A 389 -2.85 -4.28 -2.44
CA MET A 389 -2.96 -5.72 -2.59
C MET A 389 -2.53 -6.21 -3.96
N GLU A 390 -2.72 -5.36 -4.98
CA GLU A 390 -2.32 -5.61 -6.36
C GLU A 390 -1.98 -4.28 -7.03
N ALA A 391 -0.85 -4.23 -7.72
CA ALA A 391 -0.47 -3.15 -8.62
C ALA A 391 -0.36 -3.76 -10.04
N LYS A 392 -1.22 -3.34 -10.95
CA LYS A 392 -1.21 -3.73 -12.37
C LYS A 392 -0.42 -2.75 -13.20
N ASP A 393 -0.41 -1.51 -12.76
CA ASP A 393 0.30 -0.39 -13.34
C ASP A 393 0.91 0.48 -12.24
N ILE A 394 1.61 1.53 -12.63
CA ILE A 394 2.24 2.49 -11.70
C ILE A 394 1.16 3.19 -10.88
N ILE A 395 1.29 3.12 -9.55
CA ILE A 395 0.44 3.85 -8.61
C ILE A 395 1.25 5.00 -8.02
N GLN A 396 0.62 6.17 -7.88
CA GLN A 396 1.27 7.39 -7.36
C GLN A 396 0.40 8.10 -6.31
N VAL A 397 1.03 9.03 -5.61
CA VAL A 397 0.30 9.97 -4.74
C VAL A 397 -0.63 10.82 -5.61
N ALA A 398 -1.84 11.10 -5.10
CA ALA A 398 -2.97 11.75 -5.75
C ALA A 398 -3.78 10.85 -6.72
N ASP A 399 -3.42 9.60 -6.93
CA ASP A 399 -4.27 8.65 -7.64
C ASP A 399 -5.61 8.48 -6.93
N ARG A 400 -6.63 8.23 -7.73
CA ARG A 400 -8.01 8.12 -7.24
C ARG A 400 -8.28 6.73 -6.68
N VAL A 401 -8.97 6.68 -5.54
CA VAL A 401 -9.50 5.45 -4.96
C VAL A 401 -11.02 5.48 -4.94
N ALA A 402 -11.65 4.40 -5.38
CA ALA A 402 -13.11 4.28 -5.46
C ALA A 402 -13.56 2.84 -5.19
N ASN A 403 -14.89 2.63 -5.12
CA ASN A 403 -15.44 1.27 -5.02
C ASN A 403 -14.92 0.41 -6.18
N PRO A 404 -14.67 -0.89 -5.94
CA PRO A 404 -14.10 -1.82 -6.91
C PRO A 404 -15.03 -2.11 -8.09
#